data_5f3686ee8eb7f78cbc6f2099efe006b8
#
_entry.id   5f3686ee8eb7f78cbc6f2099efe006b8
#
_cell.length_a   1.000
_cell.length_b   1.000
_cell.length_c   1.000
_cell.angle_alpha   90.00
_cell.angle_beta   90.00
_cell.angle_gamma   90.00
#
_symmetry.space_group_name_H-M   'P 1'
#
loop_
_entity.id
_entity.type
_entity.pdbx_description
1 polymer ?
#
loop_
_entity_poly.entity_id
_entity_poly.type
_entity_poly.pdbx_seq_one_letter_code
_entity_poly.pdbx_strand_id
1 'polypeptide(L)'
;IKTTEKDSKYSNLEKKSVQEILSEINFEDSTVADSVKKSLPQINDLISKAIDLISFNGRIFYIGSGTSGRLGIVDASECLPTFGIDDKIIGIIAGGDKAIRVSH
;
A
#
# COMPACT_ATOMS: atom_id res chain seq x y z
N ILE A 1 -0.69 -18.87 -12.83
CA ILE A 1 -1.35 -17.55 -13.01
C ILE A 1 -0.92 -16.62 -11.87
N LYS A 2 -0.49 -15.44 -12.23
CA LYS A 2 -0.16 -14.42 -11.23
C LYS A 2 -1.43 -14.03 -10.45
N THR A 3 -1.30 -13.84 -9.16
CA THR A 3 -2.43 -13.47 -8.31
C THR A 3 -3.13 -12.20 -8.79
N THR A 4 -2.35 -11.21 -9.25
CA THR A 4 -2.89 -9.93 -9.74
C THR A 4 -3.63 -10.05 -11.07
N GLU A 5 -3.43 -11.15 -11.80
CA GLU A 5 -4.07 -11.40 -13.09
C GLU A 5 -5.15 -12.50 -13.00
N LYS A 6 -5.42 -12.98 -11.79
CA LYS A 6 -6.45 -13.97 -11.58
C LYS A 6 -7.82 -13.37 -11.86
N ASP A 7 -8.68 -14.15 -12.51
CA ASP A 7 -10.03 -13.70 -12.81
C ASP A 7 -10.80 -13.37 -11.53
N SER A 8 -11.57 -12.30 -11.61
CA SER A 8 -12.50 -11.93 -10.54
C SER A 8 -13.63 -12.96 -10.46
N LYS A 9 -14.16 -13.18 -9.26
CA LYS A 9 -15.37 -13.96 -9.09
C LYS A 9 -16.62 -13.24 -9.60
N TYR A 10 -16.50 -11.97 -9.95
CA TYR A 10 -17.58 -11.18 -10.50
C TYR A 10 -17.45 -11.11 -12.01
N SER A 11 -18.58 -11.27 -12.72
CA SER A 11 -18.59 -11.26 -14.17
C SER A 11 -19.77 -10.43 -14.68
N ASN A 12 -19.73 -10.11 -15.98
CA ASN A 12 -20.80 -9.38 -16.64
C ASN A 12 -21.11 -8.02 -15.99
N LEU A 13 -20.05 -7.32 -15.57
CA LEU A 13 -20.19 -6.01 -14.88
C LEU A 13 -20.99 -5.01 -15.73
N GLU A 14 -20.81 -5.06 -17.05
CA GLU A 14 -21.52 -4.15 -17.98
C GLU A 14 -23.03 -4.37 -18.02
N LYS A 15 -23.49 -5.51 -17.53
CA LYS A 15 -24.93 -5.82 -17.48
C LYS A 15 -25.54 -5.55 -16.11
N LYS A 16 -24.76 -5.15 -15.14
CA LYS A 16 -25.22 -4.92 -13.77
C LYS A 16 -25.65 -3.46 -13.58
N SER A 17 -26.61 -3.25 -12.70
CA SER A 17 -26.98 -1.90 -12.29
C SER A 17 -25.87 -1.27 -11.44
N VAL A 18 -25.89 0.05 -11.33
CA VAL A 18 -24.96 0.78 -10.46
C VAL A 18 -25.09 0.28 -9.01
N GLN A 19 -26.32 0.05 -8.55
CA GLN A 19 -26.55 -0.42 -7.20
C GLN A 19 -25.91 -1.80 -6.95
N GLU A 20 -26.05 -2.71 -7.91
CA GLU A 20 -25.43 -4.04 -7.80
C GLU A 20 -23.91 -3.95 -7.73
N ILE A 21 -23.31 -3.13 -8.58
CA ILE A 21 -21.86 -2.93 -8.59
C ILE A 21 -21.38 -2.34 -7.28
N LEU A 22 -22.05 -1.31 -6.77
CA LEU A 22 -21.70 -0.69 -5.50
C LEU A 22 -21.79 -1.67 -4.33
N SER A 23 -22.85 -2.49 -4.31
CA SER A 23 -23.02 -3.50 -3.27
C SER A 23 -21.92 -4.55 -3.31
N GLU A 24 -21.53 -4.98 -4.50
CA GLU A 24 -20.46 -5.95 -4.67
C GLU A 24 -19.11 -5.39 -4.26
N ILE A 25 -18.80 -4.14 -4.64
CA ILE A 25 -17.59 -3.46 -4.21
C ILE A 25 -17.55 -3.36 -2.68
N ASN A 26 -18.63 -2.92 -2.09
CA ASN A 26 -18.70 -2.78 -0.63
C ASN A 26 -18.53 -4.13 0.08
N PHE A 27 -19.12 -5.18 -0.46
CA PHE A 27 -18.94 -6.53 0.09
C PHE A 27 -17.47 -6.96 0.02
N GLU A 28 -16.81 -6.79 -1.12
CA GLU A 28 -15.39 -7.11 -1.25
C GLU A 28 -14.53 -6.30 -0.29
N ASP A 29 -14.80 -5.01 -0.17
CA ASP A 29 -14.07 -4.15 0.76
C ASP A 29 -14.21 -4.64 2.20
N SER A 30 -15.38 -5.15 2.56
CA SER A 30 -15.63 -5.66 3.92
C SER A 30 -14.76 -6.88 4.26
N THR A 31 -14.33 -7.65 3.25
CA THR A 31 -13.48 -8.82 3.49
C THR A 31 -12.02 -8.46 3.74
N VAL A 32 -11.60 -7.26 3.37
CA VAL A 32 -10.20 -6.82 3.49
C VAL A 32 -9.78 -6.74 4.96
N ALA A 33 -10.59 -6.11 5.78
CA ALA A 33 -10.27 -5.95 7.20
C ALA A 33 -10.14 -7.31 7.90
N ASP A 34 -11.00 -8.27 7.58
CA ASP A 34 -10.93 -9.61 8.15
C ASP A 34 -9.66 -10.34 7.70
N SER A 35 -9.29 -10.16 6.44
CA SER A 35 -8.05 -10.76 5.90
C SER A 35 -6.81 -10.18 6.58
N VAL A 36 -6.78 -8.87 6.77
CA VAL A 36 -5.67 -8.20 7.46
C VAL A 36 -5.59 -8.63 8.91
N LYS A 37 -6.73 -8.83 9.57
CA LYS A 37 -6.79 -9.25 10.97
C LYS A 37 -5.99 -10.54 11.20
N LYS A 38 -6.03 -11.47 10.27
CA LYS A 38 -5.31 -12.75 10.37
C LYS A 38 -3.79 -12.55 10.37
N SER A 39 -3.31 -11.43 9.83
CA SER A 39 -1.88 -11.12 9.75
C SER A 39 -1.43 -10.14 10.83
N LEU A 40 -2.31 -9.70 11.73
CA LEU A 40 -1.95 -8.74 12.78
C LEU A 40 -0.76 -9.18 13.64
N PRO A 41 -0.61 -10.46 14.01
CA PRO A 41 0.57 -10.86 14.78
C PRO A 41 1.88 -10.57 14.06
N GLN A 42 1.96 -10.88 12.76
CA GLN A 42 3.14 -10.61 11.95
C GLN A 42 3.35 -9.11 11.75
N ILE A 43 2.28 -8.35 11.55
CA ILE A 43 2.34 -6.90 11.41
C ILE A 43 2.84 -6.28 12.72
N ASN A 44 2.35 -6.76 13.85
CA ASN A 44 2.80 -6.31 15.17
C ASN A 44 4.30 -6.53 15.35
N ASP A 45 4.79 -7.72 14.99
CA ASP A 45 6.22 -8.03 15.10
C ASP A 45 7.06 -7.12 14.22
N LEU A 46 6.62 -6.91 12.98
CA LEU A 46 7.34 -6.04 12.05
C LEU A 46 7.42 -4.61 12.55
N ILE A 47 6.28 -4.06 12.96
CA ILE A 47 6.22 -2.67 13.43
C ILE A 47 7.03 -2.48 14.71
N SER A 48 6.97 -3.44 15.63
CA SER A 48 7.73 -3.38 16.87
C SER A 48 9.24 -3.35 16.59
N LYS A 49 9.73 -4.17 15.67
CA LYS A 49 11.13 -4.16 15.26
C LYS A 49 11.50 -2.87 14.55
N ALA A 50 10.60 -2.34 13.72
CA ALA A 50 10.86 -1.08 13.02
C ALA A 50 11.00 0.07 14.01
N ILE A 51 10.16 0.12 15.03
CA ILE A 51 10.22 1.14 16.07
C ILE A 51 11.56 1.07 16.80
N ASP A 52 12.00 -0.12 17.19
CA ASP A 52 13.27 -0.30 17.87
C ASP A 52 14.44 0.17 17.00
N LEU A 53 14.46 -0.21 15.73
CA LEU A 53 15.54 0.17 14.83
C LEU A 53 15.60 1.67 14.57
N ILE A 54 14.43 2.32 14.42
CA ILE A 54 14.38 3.78 14.25
C ILE A 54 14.89 4.49 15.50
N SER A 55 14.58 3.95 16.68
CA SER A 55 15.07 4.50 17.96
C SER A 55 16.58 4.46 18.08
N PHE A 56 17.23 3.52 17.37
CA PHE A 56 18.70 3.39 17.30
C PHE A 56 19.30 3.97 16.02
N ASN A 57 18.65 5.01 15.47
CA ASN A 57 19.09 5.70 14.24
C ASN A 57 18.97 4.86 12.97
N GLY A 58 18.13 3.82 12.99
CA GLY A 58 17.80 3.07 11.80
C GLY A 58 16.89 3.87 10.86
N ARG A 59 16.71 3.36 9.65
CA ARG A 59 15.89 3.99 8.64
C ARG A 59 14.95 2.97 8.01
N ILE A 60 13.80 3.46 7.53
CA ILE A 60 12.85 2.66 6.77
C ILE A 60 12.92 3.11 5.31
N PHE A 61 13.03 2.15 4.41
CA PHE A 61 13.01 2.41 2.98
C PHE A 61 11.74 1.80 2.39
N TYR A 62 10.95 2.62 1.71
CA TYR A 62 9.89 2.16 0.83
C TYR A 62 10.47 1.98 -0.56
N ILE A 63 10.44 0.77 -1.07
CA ILE A 63 10.96 0.46 -2.40
C ILE A 63 9.84 -0.12 -3.23
N GLY A 64 9.59 0.47 -4.38
CA GLY A 64 8.52 -0.01 -5.24
C GLY A 64 8.60 0.53 -6.66
N SER A 65 7.63 0.12 -7.46
CA SER A 65 7.49 0.59 -8.84
C SER A 65 6.02 0.95 -9.09
N GLY A 66 5.78 1.75 -10.13
CA GLY A 66 4.44 2.15 -10.52
C GLY A 66 3.68 2.85 -9.40
N THR A 67 2.39 2.57 -9.32
CA THR A 67 1.51 3.19 -8.31
C THR A 67 1.92 2.85 -6.89
N SER A 68 2.33 1.61 -6.64
CA SER A 68 2.80 1.19 -5.31
C SER A 68 4.03 1.99 -4.88
N GLY A 69 4.97 2.20 -5.80
CA GLY A 69 6.14 3.03 -5.52
C GLY A 69 5.77 4.47 -5.25
N ARG A 70 4.82 5.02 -6.00
CA ARG A 70 4.33 6.39 -5.78
C ARG A 70 3.67 6.56 -4.42
N LEU A 71 2.91 5.56 -3.96
CA LEU A 71 2.32 5.59 -2.62
C LEU A 71 3.39 5.63 -1.53
N GLY A 72 4.46 4.85 -1.70
CA GLY A 72 5.60 4.88 -0.77
C GLY A 72 6.28 6.24 -0.73
N ILE A 73 6.46 6.87 -1.89
CA ILE A 73 7.03 8.24 -1.99
C ILE A 73 6.13 9.23 -1.25
N VAL A 74 4.82 9.17 -1.46
CA VAL A 74 3.87 10.07 -0.80
C VAL A 74 3.94 9.90 0.72
N ASP A 75 3.92 8.66 1.21
CA ASP A 75 3.98 8.39 2.64
C ASP A 75 5.28 8.92 3.25
N ALA A 76 6.42 8.64 2.61
CA ALA A 76 7.71 9.14 3.07
C ALA A 76 7.77 10.67 3.08
N SER A 77 7.20 11.31 2.06
CA SER A 77 7.23 12.77 1.94
C SER A 77 6.40 13.47 3.01
N GLU A 78 5.40 12.80 3.57
CA GLU A 78 4.54 13.37 4.62
C GLU A 78 5.14 13.25 6.01
N CYS A 79 6.23 12.53 6.18
CA CYS A 79 6.83 12.32 7.51
C CYS A 79 7.37 13.61 8.12
N LEU A 80 7.98 14.49 7.30
CA LEU A 80 8.48 15.76 7.80
C LEU A 80 7.36 16.70 8.24
N PRO A 81 6.38 17.03 7.38
CA PRO A 81 5.32 17.97 7.79
C PRO A 81 4.40 17.41 8.86
N THR A 82 4.18 16.09 8.91
CA THR A 82 3.25 15.49 9.87
C THR A 82 3.92 15.16 11.20
N PHE A 83 5.14 14.63 11.17
CA PHE A 83 5.83 14.11 12.36
C PHE A 83 7.19 14.75 12.64
N GLY A 84 7.65 15.67 11.79
CA GLY A 84 8.96 16.28 11.96
C GLY A 84 10.16 15.38 11.68
N ILE A 85 9.94 14.31 10.91
CA ILE A 85 10.97 13.31 10.57
C ILE A 85 11.32 13.45 9.10
N ASP A 86 12.59 13.72 8.76
CA ASP A 86 13.00 13.97 7.38
C ASP A 86 14.00 12.95 6.81
N ASP A 87 14.74 12.25 7.65
CA ASP A 87 15.83 11.37 7.19
C ASP A 87 15.65 9.90 7.59
N LYS A 88 14.59 9.55 8.29
CA LYS A 88 14.39 8.19 8.79
C LYS A 88 13.50 7.34 7.92
N ILE A 89 12.66 7.94 7.10
CA ILE A 89 11.76 7.22 6.20
C ILE A 89 11.99 7.74 4.80
N ILE A 90 12.43 6.85 3.91
CA ILE A 90 12.90 7.20 2.57
C ILE A 90 12.14 6.37 1.54
N GLY A 91 11.61 7.03 0.52
CA GLY A 91 10.96 6.36 -0.60
C GLY A 91 11.89 6.25 -1.79
N ILE A 92 11.95 5.06 -2.38
CA ILE A 92 12.72 4.78 -3.59
C ILE A 92 11.78 4.13 -4.60
N ILE A 93 11.71 4.70 -5.80
CA ILE A 93 10.85 4.22 -6.87
C ILE A 93 11.66 3.88 -8.11
N ALA A 94 11.30 2.79 -8.79
CA ALA A 94 11.91 2.42 -10.06
C ALA A 94 11.69 3.54 -11.08
N GLY A 95 12.76 3.97 -11.76
CA GLY A 95 12.73 5.08 -12.69
C GLY A 95 12.97 6.46 -12.07
N GLY A 96 13.12 6.54 -10.75
CA GLY A 96 13.42 7.79 -10.05
C GLY A 96 12.33 8.84 -10.18
N ASP A 97 12.72 10.10 -10.18
CA ASP A 97 11.79 11.23 -10.22
C ASP A 97 10.87 11.22 -11.45
N LYS A 98 11.33 10.71 -12.57
CA LYS A 98 10.52 10.60 -13.78
C LYS A 98 9.33 9.67 -13.58
N ALA A 99 9.52 8.56 -12.86
CA ALA A 99 8.48 7.58 -12.62
C ALA A 99 7.37 8.10 -11.70
N ILE A 100 7.62 9.13 -10.92
CA ILE A 100 6.61 9.74 -10.07
C ILE A 100 5.51 10.38 -10.91
N ARG A 101 5.87 10.87 -12.10
CA ARG A 101 4.96 11.60 -12.99
C ARG A 101 4.43 10.76 -14.14
N VAL A 102 5.16 9.71 -14.52
CA VAL A 102 4.84 8.89 -15.69
C VAL A 102 4.78 7.43 -15.24
N SER A 103 3.79 6.67 -15.75
CA SER A 103 3.68 5.25 -15.46
C SER A 103 4.83 4.47 -16.06
N HIS A 104 5.36 3.56 -15.30
CA HIS A 104 6.41 2.64 -15.71
C HIS A 104 6.04 1.21 -15.38
#